data_88df1c7711e00c66d5784a7c7ec63f29
#
_entry.id   88df1c7711e00c66d5784a7c7ec63f29
#
_cell.length_a   1.000
_cell.length_b   1.000
_cell.length_c   1.000
_cell.angle_alpha   90.00
_cell.angle_beta   90.00
_cell.angle_gamma   90.00
#
_symmetry.space_group_name_H-M   'P 1'
#
loop_
_entity.id
_entity.type
_entity.pdbx_description
1 polymer ?
#
loop_
_entity_poly.entity_id
_entity_poly.type
_entity_poly.pdbx_seq_one_letter_code
_entity_poly.pdbx_strand_id
1 'polypeptide(L)'
;MNAKKISLIILGAGGRGTIYANLARLMPEKMEISAVAEPREFFRERLAAEHHIPRENVFSDWHEVLKRPKFADGVIICTQDRMHAEPAVAFAEHGYHILVEKPLGVDPDECRRVVEAVQKNHVMLSVCHVMRYANYTRILRDLISRGGIGQIISVEHLEPVGHWRFAHSYVRGNWRREDESSPVLLAKSIHDLDWISYIVGDHCRTVSSFGSRMFFRGENRPEKAADRCLDCPLESECPYSAPRFYLERFRKGPIDNYVESVCGELSEANILKAMREGPYGRCVFACDNDVADHQVVNLEFASGATAVFTLAGCSRYGERRTVIFGSAGEIRCDGHKIELYSYLRDRVTEIDIEPDSRTPFSYHNGGDKGCLESFVDALRTDDPSRIVTGAEVSLETHNMVFAAEISRQEKRTVLLQELTGRRK
;
A
#
# COMPACT_ATOMS: atom_id res chain seq x y z
N MET A 1 -8.86 34.92 7.25
CA MET A 1 -8.57 34.11 8.46
C MET A 1 -7.43 33.17 8.11
N ASN A 2 -6.31 33.18 8.86
CA ASN A 2 -5.27 32.18 8.67
C ASN A 2 -5.86 30.81 9.01
N ALA A 3 -5.90 29.91 8.04
CA ALA A 3 -6.38 28.56 8.28
C ALA A 3 -5.46 27.88 9.32
N LYS A 4 -6.06 27.10 10.24
CA LYS A 4 -5.36 26.41 11.34
C LYS A 4 -4.25 25.50 10.77
N LYS A 5 -3.07 25.53 11.37
CA LYS A 5 -2.00 24.55 11.13
C LYS A 5 -2.35 23.26 11.88
N ILE A 6 -2.29 22.13 11.21
CA ILE A 6 -2.67 20.81 11.74
C ILE A 6 -1.46 20.15 12.39
N SER A 7 -1.62 19.69 13.64
CA SER A 7 -0.61 18.93 14.37
C SER A 7 -0.89 17.40 14.27
N LEU A 8 0.12 16.62 13.90
CA LEU A 8 0.00 15.20 13.65
C LEU A 8 1.01 14.39 14.48
N ILE A 9 0.60 13.21 14.90
CA ILE A 9 1.42 12.21 15.59
C ILE A 9 1.78 11.12 14.60
N ILE A 10 3.04 10.65 14.57
CA ILE A 10 3.45 9.47 13.79
C ILE A 10 3.52 8.25 14.70
N LEU A 11 2.78 7.19 14.36
CA LEU A 11 2.94 5.86 14.95
C LEU A 11 3.68 4.95 13.98
N GLY A 12 4.91 4.56 14.34
CA GLY A 12 5.81 3.80 13.49
C GLY A 12 6.68 4.69 12.60
N ALA A 13 7.96 4.83 12.95
CA ALA A 13 8.97 5.63 12.23
C ALA A 13 9.78 4.80 11.23
N GLY A 14 9.19 3.74 10.67
CA GLY A 14 9.74 2.97 9.55
C GLY A 14 9.66 3.73 8.22
N GLY A 15 9.83 3.03 7.09
CA GLY A 15 9.84 3.64 5.76
C GLY A 15 8.62 4.52 5.49
N ARG A 16 7.39 4.04 5.78
CA ARG A 16 6.15 4.79 5.52
C ARG A 16 6.01 6.02 6.42
N GLY A 17 6.24 5.86 7.74
CA GLY A 17 6.17 6.99 8.68
C GLY A 17 7.19 8.09 8.35
N THR A 18 8.41 7.72 7.95
CA THR A 18 9.44 8.66 7.48
C THR A 18 9.00 9.40 6.21
N ILE A 19 8.35 8.72 5.25
CA ILE A 19 7.84 9.36 4.03
C ILE A 19 6.79 10.41 4.37
N TYR A 20 5.78 10.09 5.18
CA TYR A 20 4.75 11.06 5.57
C TYR A 20 5.30 12.23 6.39
N ALA A 21 6.22 11.95 7.31
CA ALA A 21 6.89 13.00 8.06
C ALA A 21 7.67 13.94 7.13
N ASN A 22 8.43 13.41 6.17
CA ASN A 22 9.16 14.23 5.20
C ASN A 22 8.22 15.03 4.27
N LEU A 23 7.08 14.46 3.87
CA LEU A 23 6.07 15.20 3.11
C LEU A 23 5.48 16.36 3.92
N ALA A 24 5.31 16.20 5.24
CA ALA A 24 4.86 17.30 6.11
C ALA A 24 5.84 18.51 6.10
N ARG A 25 7.15 18.26 5.97
CA ARG A 25 8.17 19.32 5.84
C ARG A 25 8.03 20.16 4.56
N LEU A 26 7.37 19.62 3.54
CA LEU A 26 7.12 20.33 2.28
C LEU A 26 5.90 21.27 2.38
N MET A 27 5.13 21.19 3.47
CA MET A 27 3.88 21.93 3.68
C MET A 27 3.83 22.54 5.10
N PRO A 28 4.88 23.24 5.54
CA PRO A 28 5.01 23.70 6.93
C PRO A 28 3.95 24.73 7.36
N GLU A 29 3.30 25.37 6.39
CA GLU A 29 2.18 26.27 6.61
C GLU A 29 0.85 25.55 6.85
N LYS A 30 0.76 24.28 6.45
CA LYS A 30 -0.46 23.48 6.59
C LYS A 30 -0.41 22.54 7.81
N MET A 31 0.77 21.95 8.10
CA MET A 31 0.90 20.90 9.11
C MET A 31 2.27 20.84 9.76
N GLU A 32 2.33 20.11 10.87
CA GLU A 32 3.59 19.74 11.55
C GLU A 32 3.47 18.36 12.19
N ILE A 33 4.61 17.70 12.38
CA ILE A 33 4.70 16.47 13.17
C ILE A 33 5.07 16.88 14.60
N SER A 34 4.13 16.70 15.52
CA SER A 34 4.25 17.14 16.91
C SER A 34 4.67 16.02 17.87
N ALA A 35 4.57 14.77 17.47
CA ALA A 35 4.96 13.62 18.27
C ALA A 35 5.30 12.41 17.41
N VAL A 36 6.07 11.46 18.01
CA VAL A 36 6.38 10.16 17.43
C VAL A 36 6.29 9.06 18.48
N ALA A 37 5.72 7.90 18.09
CA ALA A 37 5.77 6.67 18.86
C ALA A 37 6.37 5.54 18.00
N GLU A 38 7.54 5.02 18.40
CA GLU A 38 8.29 3.98 17.69
C GLU A 38 9.15 3.21 18.71
N PRO A 39 9.01 1.88 18.82
CA PRO A 39 9.77 1.09 19.80
C PRO A 39 11.27 1.07 19.51
N ARG A 40 11.68 1.11 18.25
CA ARG A 40 13.10 1.06 17.86
C ARG A 40 13.74 2.42 18.03
N GLU A 41 14.66 2.52 19.01
CA GLU A 41 15.30 3.78 19.41
C GLU A 41 15.92 4.54 18.24
N PHE A 42 16.69 3.88 17.40
CA PHE A 42 17.38 4.50 16.26
C PHE A 42 16.40 5.28 15.35
N PHE A 43 15.28 4.67 14.97
CA PHE A 43 14.28 5.30 14.08
C PHE A 43 13.51 6.41 14.79
N ARG A 44 13.19 6.19 16.07
CA ARG A 44 12.49 7.15 16.91
C ARG A 44 13.31 8.42 17.10
N GLU A 45 14.57 8.31 17.51
CA GLU A 45 15.44 9.47 17.77
C GLU A 45 15.79 10.21 16.46
N ARG A 46 16.01 9.48 15.36
CA ARG A 46 16.23 10.08 14.05
C ARG A 46 15.05 10.95 13.63
N LEU A 47 13.83 10.43 13.65
CA LEU A 47 12.64 11.17 13.25
C LEU A 47 12.38 12.35 14.19
N ALA A 48 12.57 12.17 15.49
CA ALA A 48 12.42 13.25 16.48
C ALA A 48 13.38 14.40 16.21
N ALA A 49 14.65 14.10 15.91
CA ALA A 49 15.65 15.12 15.60
C ALA A 49 15.36 15.84 14.27
N GLU A 50 15.01 15.11 13.21
CA GLU A 50 14.71 15.66 11.89
C GLU A 50 13.50 16.61 11.89
N HIS A 51 12.52 16.36 12.76
CA HIS A 51 11.28 17.13 12.87
C HIS A 51 11.21 18.03 14.09
N HIS A 52 12.31 18.15 14.86
CA HIS A 52 12.39 19.00 16.05
C HIS A 52 11.29 18.70 17.08
N ILE A 53 10.95 17.42 17.25
CA ILE A 53 9.91 16.99 18.18
C ILE A 53 10.40 17.15 19.62
N PRO A 54 9.65 17.87 20.50
CA PRO A 54 10.02 18.02 21.91
C PRO A 54 10.17 16.67 22.61
N ARG A 55 11.12 16.54 23.52
CA ARG A 55 11.46 15.27 24.18
C ARG A 55 10.28 14.62 24.89
N GLU A 56 9.40 15.40 25.47
CA GLU A 56 8.15 14.96 26.10
C GLU A 56 7.12 14.36 25.12
N ASN A 57 7.33 14.53 23.82
CA ASN A 57 6.48 14.01 22.75
C ASN A 57 7.13 12.86 21.97
N VAL A 58 8.21 12.28 22.49
CA VAL A 58 8.94 11.16 21.91
C VAL A 58 8.67 9.91 22.74
N PHE A 59 7.89 8.98 22.20
CA PHE A 59 7.37 7.81 22.91
C PHE A 59 7.95 6.51 22.33
N SER A 60 8.18 5.52 23.20
CA SER A 60 8.55 4.17 22.77
C SER A 60 7.35 3.31 22.38
N ASP A 61 6.16 3.64 22.92
CA ASP A 61 4.92 2.91 22.71
C ASP A 61 3.76 3.91 22.53
N TRP A 62 2.88 3.63 21.58
CA TRP A 62 1.73 4.48 21.31
C TRP A 62 0.72 4.55 22.46
N HIS A 63 0.64 3.54 23.33
CA HIS A 63 -0.19 3.58 24.53
C HIS A 63 0.23 4.72 25.48
N GLU A 64 1.49 5.15 25.46
CA GLU A 64 1.96 6.26 26.28
C GLU A 64 1.37 7.59 25.82
N VAL A 65 1.10 7.74 24.53
CA VAL A 65 0.43 8.91 23.96
C VAL A 65 -0.96 9.08 24.55
N LEU A 66 -1.73 7.98 24.67
CA LEU A 66 -3.10 7.98 25.14
C LEU A 66 -3.23 8.16 26.66
N LYS A 67 -2.14 8.07 27.44
CA LYS A 67 -2.14 8.44 28.87
C LYS A 67 -2.23 9.94 29.09
N ARG A 68 -2.05 10.74 28.03
CA ARG A 68 -2.13 12.20 28.07
C ARG A 68 -3.48 12.70 27.50
N PRO A 69 -3.98 13.85 27.93
CA PRO A 69 -5.07 14.52 27.23
C PRO A 69 -4.72 14.73 25.74
N LYS A 70 -5.73 14.76 24.89
CA LYS A 70 -5.54 15.03 23.44
C LYS A 70 -4.75 16.33 23.23
N PHE A 71 -3.61 16.24 22.53
CA PHE A 71 -2.70 17.37 22.30
C PHE A 71 -2.35 17.58 20.82
N ALA A 72 -2.90 16.76 19.91
CA ALA A 72 -2.74 16.91 18.46
C ALA A 72 -4.10 16.74 17.76
N ASP A 73 -4.17 17.16 16.50
CA ASP A 73 -5.40 17.09 15.71
C ASP A 73 -5.64 15.66 15.17
N GLY A 74 -4.59 14.98 14.77
CA GLY A 74 -4.70 13.64 14.19
C GLY A 74 -3.46 12.80 14.40
N VAL A 75 -3.59 11.54 13.96
CA VAL A 75 -2.55 10.51 14.01
C VAL A 75 -2.35 9.89 12.65
N ILE A 76 -1.10 9.63 12.29
CA ILE A 76 -0.71 8.85 11.11
C ILE A 76 -0.20 7.50 11.58
N ILE A 77 -0.91 6.42 11.28
CA ILE A 77 -0.59 5.05 11.71
C ILE A 77 0.17 4.36 10.59
N CYS A 78 1.45 4.06 10.82
CA CYS A 78 2.39 3.45 9.88
C CYS A 78 3.08 2.22 10.48
N THR A 79 2.41 1.51 11.34
CA THR A 79 2.86 0.28 11.98
C THR A 79 2.83 -0.90 10.98
N GLN A 80 2.93 -2.12 11.44
CA GLN A 80 2.77 -3.31 10.58
C GLN A 80 1.28 -3.65 10.42
N ASP A 81 0.93 -4.39 9.37
CA ASP A 81 -0.45 -4.70 8.95
C ASP A 81 -1.38 -5.08 10.13
N ARG A 82 -0.94 -6.02 10.97
CA ARG A 82 -1.72 -6.50 12.14
C ARG A 82 -1.79 -5.51 13.31
N MET A 83 -1.07 -4.41 13.22
CA MET A 83 -0.99 -3.39 14.26
C MET A 83 -1.68 -2.09 13.85
N HIS A 84 -2.58 -2.11 12.85
CA HIS A 84 -3.30 -0.92 12.41
C HIS A 84 -4.62 -0.74 13.15
N ALA A 85 -5.40 -1.79 13.30
CA ALA A 85 -6.78 -1.70 13.79
C ALA A 85 -6.86 -1.26 15.26
N GLU A 86 -6.02 -1.83 16.14
CA GLU A 86 -6.06 -1.52 17.57
C GLU A 86 -5.78 -0.03 17.86
N PRO A 87 -4.66 0.56 17.42
CA PRO A 87 -4.44 1.98 17.62
C PRO A 87 -5.47 2.85 16.89
N ALA A 88 -5.97 2.44 15.71
CA ALA A 88 -7.00 3.21 15.01
C ALA A 88 -8.28 3.33 15.85
N VAL A 89 -8.74 2.23 16.47
CA VAL A 89 -9.89 2.25 17.40
C VAL A 89 -9.59 3.12 18.61
N ALA A 90 -8.44 2.91 19.26
CA ALA A 90 -8.09 3.62 20.50
C ALA A 90 -7.94 5.14 20.27
N PHE A 91 -7.30 5.57 19.19
CA PHE A 91 -7.18 7.00 18.87
C PHE A 91 -8.51 7.62 18.44
N ALA A 92 -9.39 6.87 17.75
CA ALA A 92 -10.74 7.33 17.45
C ALA A 92 -11.54 7.60 18.73
N GLU A 93 -11.48 6.69 19.73
CA GLU A 93 -12.15 6.85 21.03
C GLU A 93 -11.63 8.04 21.84
N HIS A 94 -10.37 8.45 21.59
CA HIS A 94 -9.79 9.67 22.18
C HIS A 94 -9.98 10.92 21.30
N GLY A 95 -10.81 10.83 20.25
CA GLY A 95 -11.20 11.95 19.40
C GLY A 95 -10.14 12.43 18.43
N TYR A 96 -9.09 11.65 18.14
CA TYR A 96 -8.11 11.98 17.10
C TYR A 96 -8.65 11.62 15.72
N HIS A 97 -8.40 12.47 14.72
CA HIS A 97 -8.59 12.13 13.32
C HIS A 97 -7.48 11.18 12.85
N ILE A 98 -7.75 10.29 11.91
CA ILE A 98 -6.88 9.16 11.60
C ILE A 98 -6.51 9.14 10.11
N LEU A 99 -5.21 9.12 9.82
CA LEU A 99 -4.66 8.64 8.56
C LEU A 99 -3.97 7.30 8.85
N VAL A 100 -4.40 6.21 8.23
CA VAL A 100 -3.83 4.89 8.47
C VAL A 100 -3.30 4.25 7.21
N GLU A 101 -2.11 3.63 7.30
CA GLU A 101 -1.58 2.82 6.22
C GLU A 101 -2.50 1.62 5.93
N LYS A 102 -2.48 1.20 4.69
CA LYS A 102 -3.20 -0.02 4.28
C LYS A 102 -2.40 -1.27 4.72
N PRO A 103 -3.10 -2.36 5.06
CA PRO A 103 -4.55 -2.50 5.17
C PRO A 103 -5.11 -1.86 6.44
N LEU A 104 -6.38 -1.50 6.45
CA LEU A 104 -7.08 -0.97 7.61
C LEU A 104 -7.10 -1.98 8.79
N GLY A 105 -7.21 -3.26 8.45
CA GLY A 105 -7.16 -4.41 9.33
C GLY A 105 -6.88 -5.67 8.51
N VAL A 106 -6.58 -6.78 9.15
CA VAL A 106 -6.22 -8.04 8.47
C VAL A 106 -7.36 -9.04 8.38
N ASP A 107 -8.51 -8.71 8.97
CA ASP A 107 -9.75 -9.47 8.85
C ASP A 107 -10.99 -8.54 8.80
N PRO A 108 -12.17 -9.06 8.39
CA PRO A 108 -13.38 -8.24 8.27
C PRO A 108 -13.84 -7.61 9.58
N ASP A 109 -13.63 -8.27 10.72
CA ASP A 109 -14.09 -7.78 12.03
C ASP A 109 -13.21 -6.62 12.52
N GLU A 110 -11.91 -6.69 12.32
CA GLU A 110 -10.99 -5.58 12.59
C GLU A 110 -11.38 -4.33 11.79
N CYS A 111 -11.56 -4.48 10.47
CA CYS A 111 -11.95 -3.36 9.61
C CYS A 111 -13.28 -2.75 10.05
N ARG A 112 -14.26 -3.59 10.40
CA ARG A 112 -15.58 -3.13 10.87
C ARG A 112 -15.47 -2.38 12.19
N ARG A 113 -14.71 -2.90 13.16
CA ARG A 113 -14.48 -2.23 14.46
C ARG A 113 -13.86 -0.83 14.29
N VAL A 114 -12.90 -0.67 13.39
CA VAL A 114 -12.33 0.65 13.13
C VAL A 114 -13.37 1.60 12.55
N VAL A 115 -14.14 1.16 11.57
CA VAL A 115 -15.19 1.99 10.94
C VAL A 115 -16.25 2.40 11.97
N GLU A 116 -16.71 1.47 12.80
CA GLU A 116 -17.68 1.73 13.88
C GLU A 116 -17.12 2.73 14.91
N ALA A 117 -15.86 2.58 15.32
CA ALA A 117 -15.22 3.50 16.27
C ALA A 117 -15.12 4.92 15.70
N VAL A 118 -14.73 5.05 14.43
CA VAL A 118 -14.61 6.34 13.72
C VAL A 118 -15.98 7.02 13.61
N GLN A 119 -17.02 6.27 13.21
CA GLN A 119 -18.37 6.80 13.08
C GLN A 119 -18.95 7.22 14.44
N LYS A 120 -18.80 6.36 15.47
CA LYS A 120 -19.29 6.61 16.83
C LYS A 120 -18.67 7.87 17.46
N ASN A 121 -17.39 8.12 17.20
CA ASN A 121 -16.67 9.24 17.80
C ASN A 121 -16.60 10.46 16.88
N HIS A 122 -17.27 10.45 15.72
CA HIS A 122 -17.33 11.55 14.74
C HIS A 122 -15.95 12.07 14.33
N VAL A 123 -14.99 11.16 14.17
CA VAL A 123 -13.65 11.50 13.69
C VAL A 123 -13.49 11.17 12.21
N MET A 124 -12.61 11.90 11.51
CA MET A 124 -12.32 11.63 10.11
C MET A 124 -11.31 10.49 10.00
N LEU A 125 -11.54 9.57 9.07
CA LEU A 125 -10.63 8.49 8.68
C LEU A 125 -10.24 8.64 7.22
N SER A 126 -8.95 8.54 6.94
CA SER A 126 -8.40 8.33 5.59
C SER A 126 -7.51 7.09 5.61
N VAL A 127 -7.79 6.13 4.74
CA VAL A 127 -6.90 4.98 4.51
C VAL A 127 -5.97 5.30 3.36
N CYS A 128 -4.70 4.94 3.46
CA CYS A 128 -3.68 5.27 2.47
C CYS A 128 -3.83 4.47 1.16
N HIS A 129 -5.01 4.53 0.54
CA HIS A 129 -5.23 4.09 -0.84
C HIS A 129 -4.70 5.16 -1.81
N VAL A 130 -3.39 5.34 -1.77
CA VAL A 130 -2.68 6.47 -2.39
C VAL A 130 -2.85 6.55 -3.91
N MET A 131 -3.13 5.44 -4.59
CA MET A 131 -3.33 5.42 -6.04
C MET A 131 -4.54 6.26 -6.49
N ARG A 132 -5.56 6.46 -5.66
CA ARG A 132 -6.68 7.35 -5.98
C ARG A 132 -6.25 8.80 -6.17
N TYR A 133 -5.17 9.22 -5.49
CA TYR A 133 -4.62 10.58 -5.53
C TYR A 133 -3.50 10.77 -6.55
N ALA A 134 -3.06 9.71 -7.23
CA ALA A 134 -2.01 9.78 -8.24
C ALA A 134 -2.42 10.67 -9.43
N ASN A 135 -1.45 11.37 -10.01
CA ASN A 135 -1.71 12.31 -11.11
C ASN A 135 -2.42 11.64 -12.29
N TYR A 136 -1.93 10.46 -12.71
CA TYR A 136 -2.56 9.72 -13.81
C TYR A 136 -4.01 9.31 -13.49
N THR A 137 -4.32 8.98 -12.25
CA THR A 137 -5.68 8.62 -11.83
C THR A 137 -6.64 9.80 -11.98
N ARG A 138 -6.21 11.00 -11.61
CA ARG A 138 -7.03 12.21 -11.79
C ARG A 138 -7.34 12.48 -13.27
N ILE A 139 -6.34 12.32 -14.14
CA ILE A 139 -6.51 12.50 -15.59
C ILE A 139 -7.45 11.45 -16.15
N LEU A 140 -7.28 10.18 -15.76
CA LEU A 140 -8.19 9.09 -16.17
C LEU A 140 -9.64 9.36 -15.74
N ARG A 141 -9.84 9.75 -14.49
CA ARG A 141 -11.18 10.09 -13.97
C ARG A 141 -11.81 11.24 -14.74
N ASP A 142 -11.05 12.28 -15.06
CA ASP A 142 -11.54 13.41 -15.86
C ASP A 142 -11.93 12.97 -17.27
N LEU A 143 -11.10 12.19 -17.95
CA LEU A 143 -11.41 11.64 -19.29
C LEU A 143 -12.68 10.78 -19.29
N ILE A 144 -12.83 9.90 -18.31
CA ILE A 144 -13.99 9.01 -18.16
C ILE A 144 -15.25 9.83 -17.85
N SER A 145 -15.18 10.77 -16.90
CA SER A 145 -16.31 11.60 -16.48
C SER A 145 -16.84 12.51 -17.59
N ARG A 146 -15.98 12.92 -18.52
CA ARG A 146 -16.36 13.68 -19.73
C ARG A 146 -16.90 12.79 -20.86
N GLY A 147 -17.08 11.50 -20.62
CA GLY A 147 -17.60 10.56 -21.62
C GLY A 147 -16.58 10.14 -22.68
N GLY A 148 -15.27 10.27 -22.40
CA GLY A 148 -14.21 9.97 -23.36
C GLY A 148 -14.26 8.56 -23.95
N ILE A 149 -14.78 7.57 -23.19
CA ILE A 149 -14.96 6.18 -23.63
C ILE A 149 -16.40 5.69 -23.48
N GLY A 150 -17.36 6.56 -23.12
CA GLY A 150 -18.73 6.17 -22.79
C GLY A 150 -18.82 5.41 -21.46
N GLN A 151 -19.74 4.45 -21.38
CA GLN A 151 -19.88 3.58 -20.21
C GLN A 151 -18.74 2.56 -20.14
N ILE A 152 -18.16 2.34 -18.97
CA ILE A 152 -17.15 1.28 -18.77
C ILE A 152 -17.84 -0.09 -18.87
N ILE A 153 -17.29 -0.96 -19.71
CA ILE A 153 -17.77 -2.33 -19.92
C ILE A 153 -16.87 -3.33 -19.20
N SER A 154 -15.53 -3.18 -19.35
CA SER A 154 -14.58 -4.09 -18.72
C SER A 154 -13.26 -3.40 -18.43
N VAL A 155 -12.51 -3.93 -17.44
CA VAL A 155 -11.16 -3.47 -17.05
C VAL A 155 -10.21 -4.64 -16.97
N GLU A 156 -9.04 -4.53 -17.58
CA GLU A 156 -7.88 -5.42 -17.37
C GLU A 156 -6.81 -4.65 -16.60
N HIS A 157 -6.31 -5.23 -15.51
CA HIS A 157 -5.29 -4.58 -14.67
C HIS A 157 -4.23 -5.58 -14.23
N LEU A 158 -2.96 -5.23 -14.41
CA LEU A 158 -1.80 -6.05 -14.06
C LEU A 158 -0.86 -5.30 -13.12
N GLU A 159 -0.54 -5.92 -11.99
CA GLU A 159 0.57 -5.53 -11.09
C GLU A 159 1.77 -6.46 -11.28
N PRO A 160 2.81 -6.04 -12.03
CA PRO A 160 4.05 -6.79 -12.19
C PRO A 160 5.00 -6.45 -11.04
N VAL A 161 4.87 -7.15 -9.89
CA VAL A 161 5.63 -6.85 -8.65
C VAL A 161 7.13 -6.85 -8.87
N GLY A 162 7.61 -7.72 -9.77
CA GLY A 162 9.03 -7.91 -10.04
C GLY A 162 9.66 -9.01 -9.15
N HIS A 163 10.37 -9.94 -9.78
CA HIS A 163 10.92 -11.13 -9.13
C HIS A 163 11.78 -10.82 -7.91
N TRP A 164 12.65 -9.81 -8.00
CA TRP A 164 13.54 -9.43 -6.91
C TRP A 164 12.82 -8.72 -5.76
N ARG A 165 11.83 -7.86 -6.08
CA ARG A 165 11.01 -7.17 -5.09
C ARG A 165 10.10 -8.15 -4.35
N PHE A 166 9.54 -9.10 -5.07
CA PHE A 166 8.74 -10.17 -4.47
C PHE A 166 9.59 -11.01 -3.51
N ALA A 167 10.79 -11.44 -3.97
CA ALA A 167 11.74 -12.17 -3.13
C ALA A 167 12.16 -11.40 -1.87
N HIS A 168 12.35 -10.07 -1.99
CA HIS A 168 12.68 -9.21 -0.85
C HIS A 168 11.53 -9.14 0.16
N SER A 169 10.33 -8.77 -0.28
CA SER A 169 9.22 -8.41 0.62
C SER A 169 8.39 -9.62 1.06
N TYR A 170 8.08 -10.54 0.13
CA TYR A 170 7.08 -11.59 0.30
C TYR A 170 7.66 -13.00 0.42
N VAL A 171 8.99 -13.14 0.30
CA VAL A 171 9.69 -14.42 0.53
C VAL A 171 10.63 -14.34 1.74
N ARG A 172 11.43 -13.27 1.84
CA ARG A 172 12.41 -13.07 2.93
C ARG A 172 11.93 -12.10 4.00
N GLY A 173 11.16 -11.09 3.60
CA GLY A 173 10.79 -9.93 4.42
C GLY A 173 9.58 -10.14 5.31
N ASN A 174 9.08 -9.02 5.82
CA ASN A 174 8.03 -8.98 6.84
C ASN A 174 6.66 -9.49 6.35
N TRP A 175 6.42 -9.50 5.05
CA TRP A 175 5.16 -9.96 4.44
C TRP A 175 5.22 -11.39 3.88
N ARG A 176 6.17 -12.20 4.37
CA ARG A 176 6.38 -13.56 3.88
C ARG A 176 5.36 -14.58 4.41
N ARG A 177 4.72 -14.28 5.55
CA ARG A 177 3.76 -15.17 6.20
C ARG A 177 2.42 -14.48 6.43
N GLU A 178 1.33 -15.20 6.10
CA GLU A 178 -0.03 -14.69 6.28
C GLU A 178 -0.39 -14.51 7.75
N ASP A 179 0.11 -15.38 8.64
CA ASP A 179 -0.13 -15.32 10.08
C ASP A 179 0.67 -14.24 10.81
N GLU A 180 1.83 -13.82 10.27
CA GLU A 180 2.64 -12.72 10.82
C GLU A 180 2.24 -11.35 10.25
N SER A 181 1.70 -11.31 9.05
CA SER A 181 1.28 -10.09 8.34
C SER A 181 -0.12 -10.22 7.79
N SER A 182 -0.25 -10.52 6.49
CA SER A 182 -1.53 -10.70 5.79
C SER A 182 -1.30 -11.38 4.43
N PRO A 183 -2.34 -11.92 3.76
CA PRO A 183 -2.23 -12.40 2.39
C PRO A 183 -1.64 -11.35 1.45
N VAL A 184 -0.84 -11.77 0.46
CA VAL A 184 -0.18 -10.83 -0.46
C VAL A 184 -1.17 -9.91 -1.18
N LEU A 185 -2.38 -10.40 -1.46
CA LEU A 185 -3.42 -9.59 -2.07
C LEU A 185 -3.82 -8.42 -1.16
N LEU A 186 -3.89 -8.64 0.16
CA LEU A 186 -4.18 -7.60 1.14
C LEU A 186 -2.95 -6.70 1.38
N ALA A 187 -1.77 -7.30 1.63
CA ALA A 187 -0.55 -6.55 1.91
C ALA A 187 -0.09 -5.65 0.76
N LYS A 188 -0.31 -6.09 -0.50
CA LYS A 188 0.20 -5.41 -1.69
C LYS A 188 -0.91 -4.88 -2.59
N SER A 189 -1.79 -5.75 -3.04
CA SER A 189 -2.68 -5.47 -4.18
C SER A 189 -4.06 -4.96 -3.78
N ILE A 190 -4.30 -4.69 -2.51
CA ILE A 190 -5.48 -3.93 -2.10
C ILE A 190 -5.54 -2.56 -2.79
N HIS A 191 -4.39 -1.93 -3.05
CA HIS A 191 -4.31 -0.71 -3.86
C HIS A 191 -4.92 -0.87 -5.25
N ASP A 192 -4.72 -2.05 -5.86
CA ASP A 192 -5.15 -2.33 -7.22
C ASP A 192 -6.66 -2.58 -7.28
N LEU A 193 -7.20 -3.37 -6.33
CA LEU A 193 -8.63 -3.61 -6.23
C LEU A 193 -9.39 -2.32 -5.87
N ASP A 194 -8.83 -1.52 -4.95
CA ASP A 194 -9.35 -0.19 -4.60
C ASP A 194 -9.41 0.74 -5.81
N TRP A 195 -8.32 0.78 -6.57
CA TRP A 195 -8.20 1.62 -7.75
C TRP A 195 -9.17 1.18 -8.86
N ILE A 196 -9.32 -0.12 -9.10
CA ILE A 196 -10.29 -0.66 -10.07
C ILE A 196 -11.70 -0.24 -9.68
N SER A 197 -12.11 -0.43 -8.42
CA SER A 197 -13.41 -0.01 -7.92
C SER A 197 -13.62 1.50 -8.08
N TYR A 198 -12.60 2.30 -7.78
CA TYR A 198 -12.64 3.75 -7.94
C TYR A 198 -12.78 4.20 -9.41
N ILE A 199 -12.12 3.52 -10.35
CA ILE A 199 -12.19 3.82 -11.78
C ILE A 199 -13.55 3.42 -12.36
N VAL A 200 -14.02 2.22 -12.01
CA VAL A 200 -15.37 1.74 -12.43
C VAL A 200 -16.45 2.64 -11.83
N GLY A 201 -16.27 3.08 -10.59
CA GLY A 201 -17.20 3.99 -9.91
C GLY A 201 -18.52 3.33 -9.51
N ASP A 202 -18.49 2.01 -9.24
CA ASP A 202 -19.67 1.21 -8.91
C ASP A 202 -19.34 0.17 -7.83
N HIS A 203 -20.38 -0.40 -7.21
CA HIS A 203 -20.24 -1.39 -6.14
C HIS A 203 -19.95 -2.78 -6.69
N CYS A 204 -18.96 -3.45 -6.13
CA CYS A 204 -18.65 -4.84 -6.47
C CYS A 204 -19.72 -5.78 -5.87
N ARG A 205 -20.18 -6.74 -6.67
CA ARG A 205 -21.16 -7.75 -6.26
C ARG A 205 -20.58 -9.14 -6.09
N THR A 206 -19.67 -9.51 -6.99
CA THR A 206 -19.24 -10.89 -7.16
C THR A 206 -17.74 -10.93 -7.37
N VAL A 207 -17.07 -11.86 -6.66
CA VAL A 207 -15.62 -12.04 -6.73
C VAL A 207 -15.29 -13.50 -6.97
N SER A 208 -14.38 -13.79 -7.91
CA SER A 208 -13.73 -15.10 -8.02
C SER A 208 -12.22 -14.95 -8.14
N SER A 209 -11.47 -15.86 -7.52
CA SER A 209 -10.02 -15.75 -7.45
C SER A 209 -9.31 -17.09 -7.49
N PHE A 210 -8.16 -17.11 -8.17
CA PHE A 210 -7.23 -18.25 -8.24
C PHE A 210 -5.81 -17.76 -8.01
N GLY A 211 -5.06 -18.48 -7.19
CA GLY A 211 -3.67 -18.15 -6.87
C GLY A 211 -3.07 -19.18 -5.92
N SER A 212 -1.76 -19.26 -5.88
CA SER A 212 -1.05 -20.19 -4.99
C SER A 212 0.41 -19.76 -4.84
N ARG A 213 1.11 -20.39 -3.88
CA ARG A 213 2.56 -20.42 -3.83
C ARG A 213 3.07 -21.55 -4.73
N MET A 214 3.42 -21.20 -5.95
CA MET A 214 3.84 -22.17 -6.97
C MET A 214 5.37 -22.28 -7.08
N PHE A 215 6.07 -21.15 -7.00
CA PHE A 215 7.50 -21.09 -7.32
C PHE A 215 8.41 -21.04 -6.08
N PHE A 216 8.17 -20.16 -5.14
CA PHE A 216 9.04 -19.96 -3.97
C PHE A 216 8.79 -20.99 -2.86
N ARG A 217 9.18 -22.23 -3.11
CA ARG A 217 8.98 -23.38 -2.22
C ARG A 217 10.12 -24.39 -2.34
N GLY A 218 10.29 -25.23 -1.31
CA GLY A 218 11.41 -26.16 -1.18
C GLY A 218 11.55 -27.16 -2.34
N GLU A 219 10.44 -27.58 -2.94
CA GLU A 219 10.43 -28.53 -4.05
C GLU A 219 11.09 -27.97 -5.32
N ASN A 220 11.16 -26.66 -5.45
CA ASN A 220 11.82 -26.00 -6.58
C ASN A 220 13.28 -25.60 -6.28
N ARG A 221 13.81 -26.00 -5.12
CA ARG A 221 15.18 -25.69 -4.73
C ARG A 221 16.17 -26.45 -5.61
N PRO A 222 17.14 -25.77 -6.26
CA PRO A 222 18.21 -26.44 -7.00
C PRO A 222 19.05 -27.34 -6.06
N GLU A 223 19.42 -28.52 -6.52
CA GLU A 223 20.12 -29.56 -5.71
C GLU A 223 21.36 -29.05 -4.98
N LYS A 224 22.14 -28.15 -5.60
CA LYS A 224 23.38 -27.60 -5.03
C LYS A 224 23.17 -26.31 -4.25
N ALA A 225 21.93 -25.82 -4.12
CA ALA A 225 21.68 -24.55 -3.45
C ALA A 225 21.90 -24.68 -1.92
N ALA A 226 22.65 -23.75 -1.33
CA ALA A 226 22.81 -23.65 0.11
C ALA A 226 21.60 -22.94 0.77
N ASP A 227 21.47 -23.00 2.08
CA ASP A 227 20.41 -22.31 2.84
C ASP A 227 20.56 -20.79 2.83
N ARG A 228 21.77 -20.30 2.63
CA ARG A 228 22.09 -18.88 2.57
C ARG A 228 22.85 -18.51 1.30
N CYS A 229 22.56 -17.34 0.76
CA CYS A 229 23.16 -16.85 -0.47
C CYS A 229 24.69 -16.69 -0.38
N LEU A 230 25.21 -16.28 0.81
CA LEU A 230 26.66 -16.07 1.00
C LEU A 230 27.46 -17.37 0.92
N ASP A 231 26.83 -18.52 1.18
CA ASP A 231 27.47 -19.84 1.16
C ASP A 231 27.07 -20.67 -0.06
N CYS A 232 26.27 -20.07 -0.98
CA CYS A 232 25.67 -20.79 -2.10
C CYS A 232 26.62 -20.88 -3.31
N PRO A 233 26.99 -22.07 -3.79
CA PRO A 233 27.84 -22.22 -4.98
C PRO A 233 27.14 -21.75 -6.28
N LEU A 234 25.82 -21.59 -6.26
CA LEU A 234 25.03 -21.10 -7.40
C LEU A 234 24.77 -19.59 -7.36
N GLU A 235 25.37 -18.86 -6.38
CA GLU A 235 25.06 -17.45 -6.13
C GLU A 235 25.21 -16.58 -7.36
N SER A 236 26.31 -16.72 -8.12
CA SER A 236 26.62 -15.91 -9.28
C SER A 236 25.61 -16.05 -10.45
N GLU A 237 24.93 -17.17 -10.54
CA GLU A 237 23.93 -17.47 -11.60
C GLU A 237 22.49 -17.28 -11.10
N CYS A 238 22.29 -17.08 -9.79
CA CYS A 238 20.98 -17.02 -9.19
C CYS A 238 20.32 -15.65 -9.42
N PRO A 239 19.14 -15.58 -10.05
CA PRO A 239 18.39 -14.33 -10.23
C PRO A 239 17.90 -13.71 -8.92
N TYR A 240 17.92 -14.49 -7.82
CA TYR A 240 17.48 -14.09 -6.48
C TYR A 240 18.65 -13.90 -5.51
N SER A 241 19.88 -13.73 -6.00
CA SER A 241 21.07 -13.51 -5.18
C SER A 241 20.90 -12.31 -4.25
N ALA A 242 21.01 -12.56 -2.92
CA ALA A 242 20.97 -11.50 -1.92
C ALA A 242 22.21 -10.57 -1.99
N PRO A 243 23.46 -11.08 -2.17
CA PRO A 243 24.62 -10.24 -2.42
C PRO A 243 24.44 -9.29 -3.59
N ARG A 244 23.97 -9.80 -4.75
CA ARG A 244 23.71 -8.97 -5.93
C ARG A 244 22.66 -7.91 -5.64
N PHE A 245 21.61 -8.26 -4.91
CA PHE A 245 20.52 -7.35 -4.64
C PHE A 245 20.87 -6.29 -3.59
N TYR A 246 21.55 -6.64 -2.49
CA TYR A 246 21.81 -5.70 -1.40
C TYR A 246 23.19 -5.07 -1.46
N LEU A 247 24.28 -5.87 -1.58
CA LEU A 247 25.64 -5.33 -1.58
C LEU A 247 25.98 -4.55 -2.83
N GLU A 248 25.65 -5.08 -4.02
CA GLU A 248 25.95 -4.38 -5.25
C GLU A 248 25.15 -3.08 -5.39
N ARG A 249 23.89 -3.04 -4.94
CA ARG A 249 23.08 -1.82 -4.90
C ARG A 249 23.66 -0.80 -3.91
N PHE A 250 24.05 -1.24 -2.74
CA PHE A 250 24.72 -0.37 -1.75
C PHE A 250 25.99 0.24 -2.34
N ARG A 251 26.82 -0.55 -3.04
CA ARG A 251 28.07 -0.09 -3.66
C ARG A 251 27.84 0.85 -4.85
N LYS A 252 26.79 0.63 -5.64
CA LYS A 252 26.50 1.40 -6.85
C LYS A 252 25.75 2.70 -6.57
N GLY A 253 24.95 2.74 -5.46
CA GLY A 253 24.04 3.85 -5.19
C GLY A 253 23.07 4.19 -6.36
N PRO A 254 22.15 5.14 -6.16
CA PRO A 254 21.72 5.66 -4.87
C PRO A 254 21.09 4.55 -4.01
N ILE A 255 21.19 4.71 -2.69
CA ILE A 255 20.60 3.76 -1.73
C ILE A 255 19.08 3.90 -1.77
N ASP A 256 18.40 2.77 -1.85
CA ASP A 256 16.94 2.70 -1.84
C ASP A 256 16.40 2.07 -0.54
N ASN A 257 15.11 2.22 -0.30
CA ASN A 257 14.43 1.71 0.89
C ASN A 257 14.58 0.19 1.09
N TYR A 258 14.87 -0.56 0.04
CA TYR A 258 15.07 -2.01 0.13
C TYR A 258 16.42 -2.34 0.77
N VAL A 259 17.45 -1.57 0.47
CA VAL A 259 18.77 -1.71 1.12
C VAL A 259 18.68 -1.19 2.54
N GLU A 260 18.02 -0.05 2.79
CA GLU A 260 17.82 0.52 4.13
C GLU A 260 17.08 -0.43 5.08
N SER A 261 16.15 -1.22 4.57
CA SER A 261 15.36 -2.15 5.38
C SER A 261 16.14 -3.36 5.91
N VAL A 262 17.32 -3.64 5.35
CA VAL A 262 18.14 -4.81 5.71
C VAL A 262 18.79 -4.67 7.08
N CYS A 263 19.25 -3.45 7.41
CA CYS A 263 19.88 -3.14 8.69
C CYS A 263 19.67 -1.66 9.05
N GLY A 264 19.71 -1.34 10.36
CA GLY A 264 19.42 0.03 10.83
C GLY A 264 20.50 1.03 10.43
N GLU A 265 21.77 0.72 10.65
CA GLU A 265 22.91 1.54 10.24
C GLU A 265 23.57 0.93 9.01
N LEU A 266 23.57 1.69 7.91
CA LEU A 266 24.04 1.21 6.62
C LEU A 266 25.57 1.25 6.52
N SER A 267 26.16 0.05 6.45
CA SER A 267 27.55 -0.18 6.07
C SER A 267 27.66 -1.54 5.39
N GLU A 268 28.71 -1.75 4.60
CA GLU A 268 28.94 -3.06 3.97
C GLU A 268 29.05 -4.19 5.01
N ALA A 269 29.71 -3.92 6.13
CA ALA A 269 29.85 -4.87 7.24
C ALA A 269 28.49 -5.23 7.86
N ASN A 270 27.62 -4.25 8.10
CA ASN A 270 26.30 -4.46 8.68
C ASN A 270 25.36 -5.18 7.70
N ILE A 271 25.42 -4.88 6.41
CA ILE A 271 24.67 -5.58 5.38
C ILE A 271 25.11 -7.05 5.28
N LEU A 272 26.43 -7.32 5.29
CA LEU A 272 26.96 -8.68 5.31
C LEU A 272 26.53 -9.44 6.57
N LYS A 273 26.59 -8.80 7.73
CA LYS A 273 26.10 -9.37 8.99
C LYS A 273 24.61 -9.70 8.91
N ALA A 274 23.79 -8.77 8.44
CA ALA A 274 22.36 -8.98 8.28
C ALA A 274 22.03 -10.12 7.29
N MET A 275 22.83 -10.29 6.23
CA MET A 275 22.68 -11.42 5.32
C MET A 275 23.15 -12.75 5.92
N ARG A 276 24.10 -12.75 6.86
CA ARG A 276 24.54 -13.97 7.57
C ARG A 276 23.51 -14.41 8.62
N GLU A 277 23.00 -13.48 9.39
CA GLU A 277 22.21 -13.75 10.60
C GLU A 277 20.70 -13.54 10.36
N GLY A 278 20.31 -12.53 9.58
CA GLY A 278 18.93 -12.12 9.37
C GLY A 278 18.21 -12.87 8.23
N PRO A 279 16.95 -12.52 7.97
CA PRO A 279 16.12 -13.21 6.98
C PRO A 279 16.54 -12.93 5.54
N TYR A 280 17.12 -11.76 5.26
CA TYR A 280 17.37 -11.29 3.89
C TYR A 280 18.47 -12.07 3.14
N GLY A 281 19.33 -12.79 3.87
CA GLY A 281 20.34 -13.65 3.24
C GLY A 281 19.91 -15.09 2.97
N ARG A 282 18.68 -15.50 3.35
CA ARG A 282 18.17 -16.87 3.13
C ARG A 282 17.96 -17.16 1.64
N CYS A 283 18.15 -18.41 1.27
CA CYS A 283 17.75 -18.91 -0.03
C CYS A 283 16.23 -18.76 -0.18
N VAL A 284 15.75 -18.26 -1.32
CA VAL A 284 14.31 -18.05 -1.55
C VAL A 284 13.49 -19.36 -1.56
N PHE A 285 14.15 -20.49 -1.78
CA PHE A 285 13.53 -21.82 -1.74
C PHE A 285 13.62 -22.49 -0.36
N ALA A 286 14.33 -21.86 0.61
CA ALA A 286 14.47 -22.34 1.98
C ALA A 286 13.84 -21.37 2.99
N CYS A 287 13.01 -20.46 2.53
CA CYS A 287 12.24 -19.56 3.37
C CYS A 287 10.94 -20.22 3.86
N ASP A 288 10.41 -19.69 4.94
CA ASP A 288 9.16 -20.10 5.59
C ASP A 288 7.93 -19.32 5.08
N ASN A 289 8.05 -18.72 3.90
CA ASN A 289 6.96 -17.98 3.27
C ASN A 289 5.79 -18.91 2.88
N ASP A 290 4.57 -18.40 3.02
CA ASP A 290 3.33 -19.15 2.68
C ASP A 290 2.40 -18.35 1.75
N VAL A 291 2.68 -17.07 1.50
CA VAL A 291 1.86 -16.20 0.64
C VAL A 291 1.89 -16.63 -0.83
N ALA A 292 0.80 -16.36 -1.54
CA ALA A 292 0.69 -16.65 -2.98
C ALA A 292 1.71 -15.82 -3.79
N ASP A 293 2.41 -16.45 -4.75
CA ASP A 293 3.36 -15.76 -5.63
C ASP A 293 2.75 -15.28 -6.96
N HIS A 294 1.53 -15.68 -7.23
CA HIS A 294 0.69 -15.20 -8.33
C HIS A 294 -0.78 -15.31 -7.94
N GLN A 295 -1.62 -14.40 -8.43
CA GLN A 295 -3.06 -14.43 -8.17
C GLN A 295 -3.83 -13.69 -9.27
N VAL A 296 -4.96 -14.24 -9.68
CA VAL A 296 -5.95 -13.62 -10.57
C VAL A 296 -7.22 -13.39 -9.78
N VAL A 297 -7.84 -12.22 -9.96
CA VAL A 297 -9.12 -11.87 -9.34
C VAL A 297 -10.05 -11.37 -10.44
N ASN A 298 -11.25 -11.94 -10.54
CA ASN A 298 -12.32 -11.45 -11.40
C ASN A 298 -13.38 -10.79 -10.53
N LEU A 299 -13.84 -9.63 -10.97
CA LEU A 299 -14.83 -8.79 -10.29
C LEU A 299 -16.02 -8.56 -11.22
N GLU A 300 -17.23 -8.62 -10.67
CA GLU A 300 -18.46 -8.17 -11.31
C GLU A 300 -19.10 -7.06 -10.47
N PHE A 301 -19.45 -5.97 -11.11
CA PHE A 301 -20.02 -4.78 -10.49
C PHE A 301 -21.54 -4.73 -10.66
N ALA A 302 -22.21 -3.85 -9.90
CA ALA A 302 -23.66 -3.72 -9.89
C ALA A 302 -24.25 -3.32 -11.25
N SER A 303 -23.52 -2.54 -12.05
CA SER A 303 -23.85 -2.14 -13.42
C SER A 303 -23.75 -3.29 -14.44
N GLY A 304 -23.12 -4.42 -14.08
CA GLY A 304 -22.75 -5.48 -14.99
C GLY A 304 -21.34 -5.30 -15.61
N ALA A 305 -20.63 -4.22 -15.29
CA ALA A 305 -19.23 -4.07 -15.66
C ALA A 305 -18.38 -5.16 -15.00
N THR A 306 -17.31 -5.59 -15.68
CA THR A 306 -16.40 -6.61 -15.16
C THR A 306 -14.98 -6.10 -15.05
N ALA A 307 -14.17 -6.71 -14.17
CA ALA A 307 -12.74 -6.45 -14.16
C ALA A 307 -11.95 -7.74 -13.90
N VAL A 308 -10.77 -7.82 -14.49
CA VAL A 308 -9.77 -8.83 -14.15
C VAL A 308 -8.51 -8.14 -13.63
N PHE A 309 -8.05 -8.61 -12.48
CA PHE A 309 -6.78 -8.22 -11.87
C PHE A 309 -5.81 -9.39 -11.87
N THR A 310 -4.55 -9.13 -12.20
CA THR A 310 -3.47 -10.12 -12.14
C THR A 310 -2.31 -9.60 -11.32
N LEU A 311 -1.96 -10.33 -10.25
CA LEU A 311 -0.72 -10.15 -9.51
C LEU A 311 0.32 -11.14 -10.03
N ALA A 312 1.50 -10.65 -10.42
CA ALA A 312 2.61 -11.45 -10.91
C ALA A 312 3.88 -11.20 -10.08
N GLY A 313 4.22 -12.14 -9.18
CA GLY A 313 5.46 -12.09 -8.39
C GLY A 313 6.68 -12.41 -9.22
N CYS A 314 6.60 -13.43 -10.10
CA CYS A 314 7.66 -13.82 -11.03
C CYS A 314 7.55 -13.00 -12.32
N SER A 315 7.89 -11.74 -12.27
CA SER A 315 7.82 -10.81 -13.40
C SER A 315 9.06 -9.93 -13.49
N ARG A 316 9.25 -9.25 -14.61
CA ARG A 316 10.10 -8.06 -14.66
C ARG A 316 9.41 -6.98 -13.84
N TYR A 317 10.17 -6.31 -12.97
CA TYR A 317 9.67 -5.13 -12.27
C TYR A 317 9.25 -4.05 -13.28
N GLY A 318 8.10 -3.45 -13.06
CA GLY A 318 7.60 -2.40 -13.93
C GLY A 318 6.34 -1.75 -13.35
N GLU A 319 5.84 -0.79 -14.07
CA GLU A 319 4.60 -0.12 -13.74
C GLU A 319 3.38 -1.01 -14.01
N ARG A 320 2.29 -0.69 -13.35
CA ARG A 320 0.98 -1.29 -13.60
C ARG A 320 0.56 -1.09 -15.04
N ARG A 321 -0.09 -2.07 -15.62
CA ARG A 321 -0.67 -1.98 -16.95
C ARG A 321 -2.17 -2.15 -16.88
N THR A 322 -2.89 -1.20 -17.47
CA THR A 322 -4.35 -1.17 -17.44
C THR A 322 -4.91 -0.95 -18.83
N VAL A 323 -5.97 -1.69 -19.14
CA VAL A 323 -6.82 -1.44 -20.31
C VAL A 323 -8.25 -1.28 -19.80
N ILE A 324 -8.92 -0.21 -20.22
CA ILE A 324 -10.31 0.08 -19.89
C ILE A 324 -11.11 0.10 -21.17
N PHE A 325 -12.03 -0.84 -21.31
CA PHE A 325 -12.92 -0.96 -22.46
C PHE A 325 -14.24 -0.24 -22.15
N GLY A 326 -14.57 0.74 -22.95
CA GLY A 326 -15.81 1.49 -22.85
C GLY A 326 -16.73 1.28 -24.06
N SER A 327 -17.96 1.76 -23.97
CA SER A 327 -18.96 1.66 -25.06
C SER A 327 -18.66 2.55 -26.26
N ALA A 328 -17.78 3.55 -26.11
CA ALA A 328 -17.46 4.52 -27.17
C ALA A 328 -15.93 4.70 -27.39
N GLY A 329 -15.10 3.96 -26.66
CA GLY A 329 -13.64 4.04 -26.75
C GLY A 329 -12.92 3.08 -25.83
N GLU A 330 -11.59 3.09 -25.90
CA GLU A 330 -10.68 2.29 -25.10
C GLU A 330 -9.59 3.18 -24.51
N ILE A 331 -9.19 2.93 -23.27
CA ILE A 331 -8.02 3.58 -22.66
C ILE A 331 -6.96 2.52 -22.32
N ARG A 332 -5.70 2.79 -22.64
CA ARG A 332 -4.53 2.08 -22.14
C ARG A 332 -3.70 3.01 -21.29
N CYS A 333 -3.20 2.50 -20.16
CA CYS A 333 -2.41 3.29 -19.21
C CYS A 333 -1.36 2.42 -18.52
N ASP A 334 -0.16 3.00 -18.34
CA ASP A 334 0.95 2.38 -17.60
C ASP A 334 1.45 3.26 -16.42
N GLY A 335 0.72 4.34 -16.11
CA GLY A 335 1.11 5.30 -15.08
C GLY A 335 2.00 6.44 -15.59
N HIS A 336 2.61 6.30 -16.77
CA HIS A 336 3.42 7.33 -17.45
C HIS A 336 2.71 7.91 -18.67
N LYS A 337 1.91 7.11 -19.31
CA LYS A 337 1.19 7.47 -20.54
C LYS A 337 -0.25 6.97 -20.48
N ILE A 338 -1.14 7.76 -21.05
CA ILE A 338 -2.53 7.38 -21.32
C ILE A 338 -2.74 7.44 -22.83
N GLU A 339 -3.22 6.36 -23.42
CA GLU A 339 -3.68 6.27 -24.80
C GLU A 339 -5.21 6.16 -24.81
N LEU A 340 -5.87 7.15 -25.36
CA LEU A 340 -7.32 7.17 -25.53
C LEU A 340 -7.69 6.92 -27.00
N TYR A 341 -8.25 5.76 -27.30
CA TYR A 341 -8.76 5.42 -28.62
C TYR A 341 -10.28 5.69 -28.68
N SER A 342 -10.69 6.54 -29.60
CA SER A 342 -12.10 6.87 -29.83
C SER A 342 -12.66 6.05 -31.00
N TYR A 343 -13.72 5.28 -30.76
CA TYR A 343 -14.38 4.47 -31.82
C TYR A 343 -14.99 5.36 -32.92
N LEU A 344 -15.60 6.49 -32.54
CA LEU A 344 -16.21 7.40 -33.50
C LEU A 344 -15.20 8.06 -34.45
N ARG A 345 -14.02 8.39 -33.91
CA ARG A 345 -12.99 9.15 -34.65
C ARG A 345 -11.93 8.26 -35.29
N ASP A 346 -11.95 6.96 -34.96
CA ASP A 346 -10.92 5.98 -35.36
C ASP A 346 -9.49 6.51 -35.15
N ARG A 347 -9.25 7.07 -33.94
CA ARG A 347 -8.02 7.78 -33.62
C ARG A 347 -7.60 7.56 -32.17
N VAL A 348 -6.27 7.40 -31.99
CA VAL A 348 -5.62 7.43 -30.67
C VAL A 348 -5.20 8.86 -30.32
N THR A 349 -5.46 9.27 -29.10
CA THR A 349 -4.88 10.47 -28.47
C THR A 349 -3.96 10.02 -27.36
N GLU A 350 -2.72 10.44 -27.40
CA GLU A 350 -1.71 10.15 -26.38
C GLU A 350 -1.59 11.31 -25.41
N ILE A 351 -1.48 11.00 -24.11
CA ILE A 351 -1.31 11.98 -23.04
C ILE A 351 -0.17 11.48 -22.17
N ASP A 352 0.94 12.19 -22.18
CA ASP A 352 2.07 11.92 -21.31
C ASP A 352 1.77 12.42 -19.89
N ILE A 353 2.10 11.61 -18.90
CA ILE A 353 1.94 11.93 -17.49
C ILE A 353 3.28 12.45 -16.97
N GLU A 354 3.32 13.74 -16.71
CA GLU A 354 4.51 14.35 -16.10
C GLU A 354 4.76 13.75 -14.71
N PRO A 355 5.95 13.19 -14.47
CA PRO A 355 6.34 12.79 -13.13
C PRO A 355 6.27 14.00 -12.19
N ASP A 356 5.83 13.80 -10.95
CA ASP A 356 5.93 14.85 -9.94
C ASP A 356 7.41 15.01 -9.49
N SER A 357 8.25 15.47 -10.42
CA SER A 357 9.68 15.69 -10.21
C SER A 357 10.00 16.80 -9.19
N ARG A 358 8.98 17.60 -8.83
CA ARG A 358 9.12 18.72 -7.88
C ARG A 358 8.94 18.29 -6.43
N THR A 359 8.47 17.07 -6.18
CA THR A 359 8.25 16.58 -4.83
C THR A 359 9.21 15.44 -4.54
N PRO A 360 10.36 15.69 -3.89
CA PRO A 360 11.20 14.63 -3.36
C PRO A 360 10.36 13.79 -2.38
N PHE A 361 10.58 12.48 -2.35
CA PHE A 361 9.82 11.50 -1.53
C PHE A 361 8.36 11.25 -1.98
N SER A 362 7.89 11.80 -3.11
CA SER A 362 6.57 11.47 -3.64
C SER A 362 6.64 10.15 -4.40
N TYR A 363 6.19 9.10 -3.77
CA TYR A 363 6.01 7.80 -4.41
C TYR A 363 4.61 7.70 -5.03
N HIS A 364 4.34 6.62 -5.76
CA HIS A 364 3.06 6.35 -6.41
C HIS A 364 2.55 7.51 -7.30
N ASN A 365 3.47 8.13 -8.06
CA ASN A 365 3.13 9.22 -8.99
C ASN A 365 2.37 10.38 -8.31
N GLY A 366 2.87 10.83 -7.14
CA GLY A 366 2.28 11.92 -6.36
C GLY A 366 1.17 11.49 -5.39
N GLY A 367 0.80 10.21 -5.39
CA GLY A 367 -0.33 9.71 -4.60
C GLY A 367 -0.15 9.84 -3.09
N ASP A 368 1.05 9.59 -2.56
CA ASP A 368 1.33 9.72 -1.11
C ASP A 368 1.11 11.15 -0.62
N LYS A 369 1.64 12.12 -1.36
CA LYS A 369 1.45 13.54 -1.07
C LYS A 369 -0.03 13.93 -1.18
N GLY A 370 -0.69 13.53 -2.27
CA GLY A 370 -2.10 13.85 -2.49
C GLY A 370 -3.01 13.29 -1.39
N CYS A 371 -2.73 12.08 -0.89
CA CYS A 371 -3.46 11.48 0.22
C CYS A 371 -3.28 12.28 1.52
N LEU A 372 -2.05 12.63 1.87
CA LEU A 372 -1.75 13.43 3.06
C LEU A 372 -2.35 14.84 2.96
N GLU A 373 -2.22 15.52 1.82
CA GLU A 373 -2.81 16.84 1.60
C GLU A 373 -4.33 16.81 1.72
N SER A 374 -4.98 15.81 1.11
CA SER A 374 -6.43 15.63 1.18
C SER A 374 -6.92 15.49 2.63
N PHE A 375 -6.24 14.66 3.41
CA PHE A 375 -6.53 14.48 4.84
C PHE A 375 -6.35 15.78 5.64
N VAL A 376 -5.21 16.45 5.46
CA VAL A 376 -4.91 17.70 6.17
C VAL A 376 -5.88 18.81 5.78
N ASP A 377 -6.18 18.96 4.49
CA ASP A 377 -7.12 19.99 4.03
C ASP A 377 -8.56 19.70 4.51
N ALA A 378 -8.95 18.41 4.65
CA ALA A 378 -10.21 18.02 5.27
C ALA A 378 -10.28 18.49 6.75
N LEU A 379 -9.23 18.26 7.53
CA LEU A 379 -9.16 18.72 8.92
C LEU A 379 -9.14 20.26 9.03
N ARG A 380 -8.43 20.95 8.14
CA ARG A 380 -8.32 22.42 8.16
C ARG A 380 -9.63 23.12 7.83
N THR A 381 -10.48 22.47 7.04
CA THR A 381 -11.75 23.05 6.57
C THR A 381 -12.97 22.41 7.22
N ASP A 382 -12.77 21.40 8.07
CA ASP A 382 -13.83 20.57 8.67
C ASP A 382 -14.77 19.98 7.61
N ASP A 383 -14.17 19.53 6.48
CA ASP A 383 -14.89 19.01 5.31
C ASP A 383 -14.45 17.59 4.97
N PRO A 384 -15.14 16.55 5.48
CA PRO A 384 -14.80 15.15 5.22
C PRO A 384 -14.94 14.74 3.75
N SER A 385 -15.67 15.50 2.92
CA SER A 385 -15.85 15.18 1.49
C SER A 385 -14.55 15.27 0.67
N ARG A 386 -13.52 15.91 1.22
CA ARG A 386 -12.18 15.97 0.63
C ARG A 386 -11.47 14.63 0.70
N ILE A 387 -11.85 13.73 1.63
CA ILE A 387 -11.26 12.41 1.79
C ILE A 387 -11.97 11.41 0.86
N VAL A 388 -11.32 10.99 -0.22
CA VAL A 388 -11.89 10.01 -1.16
C VAL A 388 -11.61 8.56 -0.79
N THR A 389 -10.89 8.33 0.32
CA THR A 389 -10.52 7.01 0.87
C THR A 389 -11.01 6.86 2.32
N GLY A 390 -12.23 7.35 2.57
CA GLY A 390 -12.86 7.30 3.88
C GLY A 390 -13.29 5.89 4.30
N ALA A 391 -13.94 5.81 5.47
CA ALA A 391 -14.24 4.57 6.17
C ALA A 391 -15.05 3.56 5.33
N GLU A 392 -16.16 3.99 4.76
CA GLU A 392 -17.09 3.09 4.05
C GLU A 392 -16.49 2.53 2.76
N VAL A 393 -15.86 3.40 1.98
CA VAL A 393 -15.20 3.05 0.72
C VAL A 393 -14.05 2.07 0.99
N SER A 394 -13.25 2.33 2.02
CA SER A 394 -12.14 1.45 2.39
C SER A 394 -12.63 0.10 2.91
N LEU A 395 -13.72 0.06 3.68
CA LEU A 395 -14.33 -1.19 4.13
C LEU A 395 -14.81 -2.05 2.95
N GLU A 396 -15.45 -1.43 1.95
CA GLU A 396 -15.87 -2.15 0.74
C GLU A 396 -14.68 -2.77 0.01
N THR A 397 -13.60 -2.01 -0.20
CA THR A 397 -12.38 -2.51 -0.82
C THR A 397 -11.76 -3.68 -0.04
N HIS A 398 -11.70 -3.59 1.30
CA HIS A 398 -11.19 -4.68 2.13
C HIS A 398 -12.06 -5.93 2.00
N ASN A 399 -13.39 -5.78 1.97
CA ASN A 399 -14.31 -6.88 1.75
C ASN A 399 -14.13 -7.54 0.37
N MET A 400 -13.79 -6.78 -0.68
CA MET A 400 -13.45 -7.34 -2.00
C MET A 400 -12.21 -8.24 -1.90
N VAL A 401 -11.18 -7.81 -1.16
CA VAL A 401 -9.96 -8.62 -0.95
C VAL A 401 -10.26 -9.86 -0.14
N PHE A 402 -11.02 -9.75 0.96
CA PHE A 402 -11.41 -10.91 1.78
C PHE A 402 -12.26 -11.89 0.98
N ALA A 403 -13.19 -11.41 0.15
CA ALA A 403 -13.96 -12.25 -0.76
C ALA A 403 -13.06 -13.00 -1.76
N ALA A 404 -12.03 -12.33 -2.30
CA ALA A 404 -11.06 -12.95 -3.19
C ALA A 404 -10.24 -14.04 -2.49
N GLU A 405 -9.84 -13.83 -1.23
CA GLU A 405 -9.13 -14.85 -0.44
C GLU A 405 -10.02 -16.04 -0.11
N ILE A 406 -11.26 -15.84 0.31
CA ILE A 406 -12.25 -16.90 0.50
C ILE A 406 -12.44 -17.67 -0.81
N SER A 407 -12.64 -16.97 -1.92
CA SER A 407 -12.78 -17.60 -3.25
C SER A 407 -11.57 -18.46 -3.62
N ARG A 408 -10.36 -17.95 -3.39
CA ARG A 408 -9.10 -18.67 -3.65
C ARG A 408 -8.99 -19.95 -2.82
N GLN A 409 -9.35 -19.89 -1.55
CA GLN A 409 -9.24 -21.00 -0.61
C GLN A 409 -10.35 -22.03 -0.81
N GLU A 410 -11.60 -21.59 -0.95
CA GLU A 410 -12.77 -22.47 -1.07
C GLU A 410 -13.10 -22.90 -2.51
N LYS A 411 -12.39 -22.37 -3.51
CA LYS A 411 -12.57 -22.68 -4.94
C LYS A 411 -13.99 -22.42 -5.44
N ARG A 412 -14.60 -21.32 -4.99
CA ARG A 412 -15.94 -20.90 -5.38
C ARG A 412 -16.00 -19.41 -5.67
N THR A 413 -17.04 -18.99 -6.34
CA THR A 413 -17.42 -17.57 -6.43
C THR A 413 -18.02 -17.11 -5.11
N VAL A 414 -17.70 -15.87 -4.67
CA VAL A 414 -18.17 -15.26 -3.43
C VAL A 414 -18.99 -14.01 -3.75
N LEU A 415 -20.16 -13.91 -3.14
CA LEU A 415 -20.96 -12.67 -3.19
C LEU A 415 -20.48 -11.73 -2.09
N LEU A 416 -20.24 -10.46 -2.41
CA LEU A 416 -19.73 -9.48 -1.43
C LEU A 416 -20.67 -9.30 -0.23
N GLN A 417 -21.97 -9.49 -0.43
CA GLN A 417 -22.96 -9.45 0.65
C GLN A 417 -22.72 -10.48 1.76
N GLU A 418 -22.02 -11.59 1.50
CA GLU A 418 -21.66 -12.60 2.51
C GLU A 418 -20.79 -11.98 3.62
N LEU A 419 -19.98 -10.97 3.29
CA LEU A 419 -19.07 -10.27 4.22
C LEU A 419 -19.72 -9.06 4.89
N THR A 420 -20.76 -8.47 4.28
CA THR A 420 -21.39 -7.25 4.80
C THR A 420 -22.46 -7.51 5.86
N GLY A 421 -22.81 -8.77 6.13
CA GLY A 421 -23.82 -9.16 7.13
C GLY A 421 -25.24 -8.72 6.81
N ARG A 422 -25.51 -8.11 5.66
CA ARG A 422 -26.86 -7.79 5.19
C ARG A 422 -27.52 -9.06 4.66
N ARG A 423 -28.10 -9.86 5.60
CA ARG A 423 -29.13 -10.85 5.20
C ARG A 423 -30.27 -10.06 4.56
N LYS A 424 -30.75 -10.53 3.39
CA LYS A 424 -31.96 -10.04 2.74
C LYS A 424 -33.15 -10.06 3.68
#